data_98c9930042fc15aa55a928383f96ee3c
#
_entry.id   98c9930042fc15aa55a928383f96ee3c
#
_cell.length_a   1.000
_cell.length_b   1.000
_cell.length_c   1.000
_cell.angle_alpha   90.00
_cell.angle_beta   90.00
_cell.angle_gamma   90.00
#
_symmetry.space_group_name_H-M   'P 1'
#
loop_
_entity.id
_entity.type
_entity.pdbx_description
1 polymer ?
#
loop_
_entity_poly.entity_id
_entity_poly.type
_entity_poly.pdbx_seq_one_letter_code
_entity_poly.pdbx_strand_id
1 'polypeptide(L)'
;DLIPATYTFDLSDGEFRHVRGTLEVKEGTTLTAQLPAGQWIKSVGIGIDNYWKTYGEMPKQDVTAAEGTYLIPDHSYRSLYPYFEPGDGVDTTNIRVYKAGDPNGNKARGWESKAVALTDSVESNSLKNADVVCEARLKGGTYEQYQTYTLHLIRTPSLSDLAAADSVSGLTLSPVYANTTDTYTVATSQDQVKITPTALCSGAAITVAGKSTQSGSPVTVNLADCEQDSGKNYLIPVVLTANGQSVTYTVKVQKRASTPVILNHDEGLDVKVYSQTGDCIEPTSSTGTADTYMLTLGCGYTYLATKDVYYHAEHAFPAQPGMTLTVPTPVTDDWLTGLSAKTVNSAP
;
A
#
# COMPACT_ATOMS: atom_id res chain seq x y z
N ASP A 1 -1.05 -56.78 3.82
CA ASP A 1 -0.07 -57.48 4.70
C ASP A 1 1.30 -56.88 4.49
N LEU A 2 1.96 -56.51 5.60
CA LEU A 2 3.33 -55.98 5.58
C LEU A 2 4.28 -57.15 5.84
N ILE A 3 5.44 -57.12 5.17
CA ILE A 3 6.52 -58.12 5.47
C ILE A 3 7.21 -57.74 6.79
N PRO A 4 7.78 -58.70 7.54
CA PRO A 4 8.54 -58.39 8.75
C PRO A 4 9.72 -57.47 8.43
N ALA A 5 9.64 -56.23 8.94
CA ALA A 5 10.64 -55.19 8.76
C ALA A 5 10.34 -54.00 9.69
N THR A 6 11.25 -53.04 9.77
CA THR A 6 10.99 -51.76 10.46
C THR A 6 10.42 -50.76 9.50
N TYR A 7 9.26 -50.24 9.82
CA TYR A 7 8.51 -49.22 9.02
C TYR A 7 8.46 -47.90 9.78
N THR A 8 8.55 -46.81 9.06
CA THR A 8 8.16 -45.50 9.56
C THR A 8 6.69 -45.27 9.20
N PHE A 9 5.96 -44.69 10.13
CA PHE A 9 4.56 -44.33 9.89
C PHE A 9 4.27 -42.87 10.27
N ASP A 10 3.28 -42.30 9.62
CA ASP A 10 2.66 -41.03 9.95
C ASP A 10 1.14 -41.22 9.85
N LEU A 11 0.47 -41.17 11.00
CA LEU A 11 -0.98 -41.28 11.10
C LEU A 11 -1.54 -39.85 11.34
N SER A 12 -2.53 -39.47 10.55
CA SER A 12 -3.21 -38.17 10.73
C SER A 12 -4.73 -38.37 10.69
N ASP A 13 -5.47 -37.43 11.24
CA ASP A 13 -6.93 -37.38 11.15
C ASP A 13 -7.42 -36.65 9.90
N GLY A 14 -6.52 -36.36 8.95
CA GLY A 14 -6.79 -35.55 7.78
C GLY A 14 -6.75 -34.05 8.05
N GLU A 15 -6.49 -33.67 9.27
CA GLU A 15 -6.33 -32.30 9.73
C GLU A 15 -4.85 -32.05 10.10
N PHE A 16 -4.61 -31.32 11.17
CA PHE A 16 -3.28 -30.93 11.60
C PHE A 16 -2.69 -31.80 12.71
N ARG A 17 -3.37 -32.89 13.13
CA ARG A 17 -2.90 -33.80 14.16
C ARG A 17 -2.23 -35.04 13.58
N HIS A 18 -1.06 -35.36 14.07
CA HIS A 18 -0.24 -36.46 13.59
C HIS A 18 0.36 -37.27 14.75
N VAL A 19 0.54 -38.56 14.51
CA VAL A 19 1.38 -39.41 15.31
C VAL A 19 2.41 -40.07 14.42
N ARG A 20 3.69 -39.88 14.71
CA ARG A 20 4.80 -40.35 13.89
C ARG A 20 5.70 -41.28 14.72
N GLY A 21 6.24 -42.29 14.07
CA GLY A 21 7.19 -43.18 14.71
C GLY A 21 7.71 -44.26 13.79
N THR A 22 8.41 -45.20 14.42
CA THR A 22 8.87 -46.43 13.79
C THR A 22 8.20 -47.62 14.44
N LEU A 23 7.82 -48.61 13.64
CA LEU A 23 7.20 -49.84 14.07
C LEU A 23 7.98 -51.04 13.51
N GLU A 24 8.44 -51.92 14.36
CA GLU A 24 8.97 -53.22 13.95
C GLU A 24 7.79 -54.18 13.71
N VAL A 25 7.55 -54.51 12.46
CA VAL A 25 6.45 -55.41 12.06
C VAL A 25 6.92 -56.86 12.15
N LYS A 26 6.22 -57.67 12.94
CA LYS A 26 6.30 -59.12 13.04
C LYS A 26 4.91 -59.72 12.94
N GLU A 27 4.79 -61.01 12.87
CA GLU A 27 3.49 -61.69 12.91
C GLU A 27 2.70 -61.26 14.15
N GLY A 28 1.47 -60.85 13.99
CA GLY A 28 0.59 -60.40 15.08
C GLY A 28 0.87 -58.98 15.61
N THR A 29 1.76 -58.20 14.97
CA THR A 29 2.00 -56.81 15.38
C THR A 29 0.74 -55.95 15.23
N THR A 30 0.37 -55.27 16.30
CA THR A 30 -0.72 -54.27 16.32
C THR A 30 -0.16 -52.89 16.64
N LEU A 31 -0.46 -51.90 15.84
CA LEU A 31 -0.15 -50.50 16.14
C LEU A 31 -1.30 -49.89 16.94
N THR A 32 -0.99 -49.42 18.16
CA THR A 32 -1.89 -48.61 18.96
C THR A 32 -1.30 -47.22 19.04
N ALA A 33 -1.94 -46.24 18.40
CA ALA A 33 -1.54 -44.84 18.42
C ALA A 33 -2.76 -43.95 18.69
N GLN A 34 -2.53 -42.91 19.45
CA GLN A 34 -3.57 -41.90 19.76
C GLN A 34 -3.16 -40.56 19.24
N LEU A 35 -4.07 -39.92 18.46
CA LEU A 35 -3.86 -38.57 17.98
C LEU A 35 -3.84 -37.58 19.14
N PRO A 36 -3.03 -36.50 19.03
CA PRO A 36 -2.93 -35.49 20.07
C PRO A 36 -4.27 -34.82 20.34
N ALA A 37 -4.59 -34.66 21.62
CA ALA A 37 -5.76 -33.89 22.05
C ALA A 37 -5.41 -32.42 22.35
N GLY A 38 -6.40 -31.56 22.28
CA GLY A 38 -6.25 -30.13 22.55
C GLY A 38 -5.65 -29.34 21.40
N GLN A 39 -5.50 -28.06 21.60
CA GLN A 39 -4.96 -27.10 20.63
C GLN A 39 -3.56 -26.65 21.07
N TRP A 40 -2.54 -27.09 20.34
CA TRP A 40 -1.14 -26.84 20.69
C TRP A 40 -0.56 -25.58 20.01
N ILE A 41 -1.17 -25.14 18.92
CA ILE A 41 -0.85 -23.90 18.25
C ILE A 41 -2.07 -23.00 18.40
N LYS A 42 -1.96 -21.94 19.21
CA LYS A 42 -3.09 -21.08 19.59
C LYS A 42 -3.38 -20.00 18.56
N SER A 43 -2.37 -19.24 18.20
CA SER A 43 -2.50 -18.13 17.29
C SER A 43 -1.25 -17.90 16.46
N VAL A 44 -1.42 -17.17 15.36
CA VAL A 44 -0.35 -16.68 14.51
C VAL A 44 -0.39 -15.18 14.45
N GLY A 45 0.76 -14.55 14.51
CA GLY A 45 0.97 -13.13 14.27
C GLY A 45 2.08 -12.92 13.24
N ILE A 46 2.18 -11.71 12.73
CA ILE A 46 3.24 -11.31 11.80
C ILE A 46 3.89 -10.05 12.34
N GLY A 47 5.13 -10.19 12.80
CA GLY A 47 5.99 -9.08 13.11
C GLY A 47 6.52 -8.43 11.84
N ILE A 48 6.63 -7.12 11.86
CA ILE A 48 7.15 -6.30 10.76
C ILE A 48 8.47 -5.71 11.23
N ASP A 49 9.53 -5.98 10.49
CA ASP A 49 10.85 -5.44 10.81
C ASP A 49 11.44 -4.68 9.61
N ASN A 50 12.04 -3.52 9.89
CA ASN A 50 12.88 -2.81 8.95
C ASN A 50 14.34 -2.91 9.41
N TYR A 51 14.93 -4.09 9.22
CA TYR A 51 16.34 -4.44 9.40
C TYR A 51 16.91 -4.33 10.85
N TRP A 52 16.41 -3.43 11.71
CA TRP A 52 16.96 -3.20 13.06
C TRP A 52 15.92 -2.84 14.13
N LYS A 53 14.65 -2.66 13.76
CA LYS A 53 13.57 -2.34 14.70
C LYS A 53 12.28 -3.03 14.27
N THR A 54 11.61 -3.67 15.21
CA THR A 54 10.23 -4.13 15.02
C THR A 54 9.34 -2.89 14.88
N TYR A 55 8.79 -2.65 13.68
CA TYR A 55 7.94 -1.49 13.41
C TYR A 55 6.48 -1.69 13.78
N GLY A 56 6.12 -2.89 14.19
CA GLY A 56 4.76 -3.21 14.59
C GLY A 56 4.43 -4.68 14.40
N GLU A 57 3.23 -5.03 14.77
CA GLU A 57 2.67 -6.35 14.59
C GLU A 57 1.35 -6.22 13.83
N MET A 58 1.11 -7.10 12.89
CA MET A 58 -0.21 -7.25 12.29
C MET A 58 -1.16 -7.96 13.27
N PRO A 59 -2.49 -7.74 13.18
CA PRO A 59 -3.45 -8.38 14.08
C PRO A 59 -3.25 -9.89 14.15
N LYS A 60 -3.25 -10.47 15.33
CA LYS A 60 -3.16 -11.92 15.53
C LYS A 60 -4.43 -12.61 15.03
N GLN A 61 -4.27 -13.81 14.51
CA GLN A 61 -5.37 -14.68 14.10
C GLN A 61 -5.30 -15.98 14.91
N ASP A 62 -6.46 -16.45 15.40
CA ASP A 62 -6.56 -17.73 16.07
C ASP A 62 -6.41 -18.86 15.05
N VAL A 63 -5.70 -19.92 15.45
CA VAL A 63 -5.56 -21.14 14.65
C VAL A 63 -6.73 -22.06 14.97
N THR A 64 -7.65 -22.20 14.04
CA THR A 64 -8.87 -23.02 14.21
C THR A 64 -8.94 -24.22 13.26
N ALA A 65 -8.01 -24.35 12.32
CA ALA A 65 -7.93 -25.41 11.31
C ALA A 65 -6.46 -25.75 11.01
N ALA A 66 -6.21 -26.72 10.14
CA ALA A 66 -4.87 -27.15 9.74
C ALA A 66 -4.10 -26.11 8.93
N GLU A 67 -4.82 -25.20 8.29
CA GLU A 67 -4.27 -24.13 7.46
C GLU A 67 -5.07 -22.83 7.63
N GLY A 68 -4.43 -21.73 7.30
CA GLY A 68 -5.08 -20.44 7.28
C GLY A 68 -4.38 -19.48 6.34
N THR A 69 -5.07 -18.40 5.99
CA THR A 69 -4.57 -17.39 5.09
C THR A 69 -4.41 -16.06 5.81
N TYR A 70 -3.27 -15.42 5.59
CA TYR A 70 -3.01 -14.09 6.06
C TYR A 70 -2.78 -13.16 4.87
N LEU A 71 -3.64 -12.14 4.74
CA LEU A 71 -3.52 -11.13 3.69
C LEU A 71 -2.52 -10.07 4.15
N ILE A 72 -1.46 -9.89 3.37
CA ILE A 72 -0.41 -8.93 3.67
C ILE A 72 -0.56 -7.76 2.70
N PRO A 73 -0.91 -6.56 3.20
CA PRO A 73 -0.89 -5.37 2.38
C PRO A 73 0.48 -5.20 1.73
N ASP A 74 0.46 -4.84 0.46
CA ASP A 74 1.70 -4.57 -0.27
C ASP A 74 2.26 -3.22 0.20
N HIS A 75 3.03 -3.28 1.26
CA HIS A 75 3.79 -2.15 1.77
C HIS A 75 5.28 -2.44 1.64
N SER A 76 6.09 -1.42 1.69
CA SER A 76 7.55 -1.49 1.61
C SER A 76 8.20 -2.14 2.84
N TYR A 77 7.67 -3.25 3.32
CA TYR A 77 8.28 -4.01 4.40
C TYR A 77 9.47 -4.81 3.87
N ARG A 78 10.63 -4.66 4.49
CA ARG A 78 11.84 -5.40 4.12
C ARG A 78 11.82 -6.84 4.61
N SER A 79 11.12 -7.11 5.72
CA SER A 79 11.08 -8.45 6.30
C SER A 79 9.76 -8.67 7.02
N LEU A 80 9.23 -9.86 6.90
CA LEU A 80 8.09 -10.34 7.66
C LEU A 80 8.56 -11.47 8.57
N TYR A 81 8.05 -11.48 9.79
CA TYR A 81 8.37 -12.48 10.81
C TYR A 81 7.06 -13.14 11.26
N PRO A 82 6.53 -14.14 10.52
CA PRO A 82 5.46 -14.96 11.05
C PRO A 82 5.94 -15.64 12.33
N TYR A 83 5.15 -15.53 13.39
CA TYR A 83 5.40 -16.18 14.66
C TYR A 83 4.12 -16.84 15.17
N PHE A 84 4.30 -17.89 15.98
CA PHE A 84 3.20 -18.68 16.49
C PHE A 84 3.22 -18.69 18.02
N GLU A 85 2.05 -18.59 18.61
CA GLU A 85 1.89 -18.73 20.05
C GLU A 85 1.47 -20.17 20.39
N PRO A 86 2.10 -20.79 21.37
CA PRO A 86 1.71 -22.10 21.83
C PRO A 86 0.35 -22.05 22.50
N GLY A 87 -0.40 -23.15 22.40
CA GLY A 87 -1.57 -23.41 23.21
C GLY A 87 -1.22 -23.77 24.65
N ASP A 88 -2.26 -23.96 25.45
CA ASP A 88 -2.11 -24.26 26.88
C ASP A 88 -1.34 -25.58 27.09
N GLY A 89 -0.32 -25.51 27.92
CA GLY A 89 0.51 -26.68 28.29
C GLY A 89 1.60 -27.06 27.26
N VAL A 90 1.76 -26.30 26.18
CA VAL A 90 2.83 -26.52 25.19
C VAL A 90 4.01 -25.61 25.48
N ASP A 91 5.17 -26.22 25.72
CA ASP A 91 6.43 -25.48 25.87
C ASP A 91 6.90 -24.95 24.49
N THR A 92 7.39 -23.73 24.47
CA THR A 92 7.96 -23.10 23.27
C THR A 92 9.17 -23.86 22.71
N THR A 93 9.86 -24.66 23.51
CA THR A 93 10.96 -25.51 23.08
C THR A 93 10.51 -26.68 22.18
N ASN A 94 9.21 -26.91 22.09
CA ASN A 94 8.61 -27.96 21.25
C ASN A 94 7.94 -27.40 19.98
N ILE A 95 8.21 -26.15 19.63
CA ILE A 95 7.70 -25.52 18.41
C ILE A 95 8.85 -25.27 17.46
N ARG A 96 8.63 -25.53 16.17
CA ARG A 96 9.50 -25.07 15.08
C ARG A 96 8.66 -24.41 13.98
N VAL A 97 9.26 -23.41 13.32
CA VAL A 97 8.65 -22.69 12.22
C VAL A 97 9.63 -22.63 11.06
N TYR A 98 9.16 -22.92 9.86
CA TYR A 98 9.98 -22.93 8.66
C TYR A 98 9.17 -22.58 7.41
N LYS A 99 9.84 -22.17 6.34
CA LYS A 99 9.23 -22.00 5.03
C LYS A 99 8.83 -23.36 4.45
N ALA A 100 7.64 -23.47 3.90
CA ALA A 100 7.18 -24.72 3.27
C ALA A 100 8.17 -25.20 2.20
N GLY A 101 8.45 -26.51 2.21
CA GLY A 101 9.45 -27.13 1.34
C GLY A 101 10.89 -27.02 1.80
N ASP A 102 11.18 -26.29 2.89
CA ASP A 102 12.54 -26.15 3.44
C ASP A 102 12.59 -26.36 4.95
N PRO A 103 12.23 -27.57 5.45
CA PRO A 103 12.17 -27.83 6.88
C PRO A 103 13.55 -27.81 7.58
N ASN A 104 14.63 -27.91 6.81
CA ASN A 104 16.02 -27.91 7.31
C ASN A 104 16.85 -26.75 6.77
N GLY A 105 16.21 -25.76 6.13
CA GLY A 105 16.88 -24.59 5.57
C GLY A 105 17.61 -23.76 6.63
N ASN A 106 18.55 -22.92 6.18
CA ASN A 106 19.36 -22.06 7.06
C ASN A 106 18.54 -21.10 7.94
N LYS A 107 17.27 -20.92 7.63
CA LYS A 107 16.31 -20.08 8.38
C LYS A 107 15.33 -20.90 9.23
N ALA A 108 15.26 -22.21 9.02
CA ALA A 108 14.55 -23.11 9.91
C ALA A 108 15.34 -23.21 11.20
N ARG A 109 14.97 -22.43 12.18
CA ARG A 109 15.52 -22.59 13.52
C ARG A 109 14.96 -23.90 14.08
N GLY A 110 15.75 -24.55 14.93
CA GLY A 110 15.34 -25.80 15.59
C GLY A 110 14.04 -25.67 16.37
N TRP A 111 13.68 -26.71 17.09
CA TRP A 111 12.43 -26.80 17.85
C TRP A 111 12.20 -25.70 18.91
N GLU A 112 13.18 -24.86 19.17
CA GLU A 112 13.11 -23.77 20.14
C GLU A 112 12.65 -22.44 19.50
N SER A 113 12.29 -22.44 18.22
CA SER A 113 11.96 -21.21 17.52
C SER A 113 10.51 -21.14 17.09
N LYS A 114 9.80 -20.20 17.65
CA LYS A 114 8.39 -19.91 17.33
C LYS A 114 8.20 -18.90 16.19
N ALA A 115 9.29 -18.49 15.53
CA ALA A 115 9.23 -17.53 14.43
C ALA A 115 10.26 -17.84 13.34
N VAL A 116 9.96 -17.47 12.11
CA VAL A 116 10.88 -17.55 10.97
C VAL A 116 10.96 -16.19 10.27
N ALA A 117 12.16 -15.81 9.83
CA ALA A 117 12.36 -14.62 9.03
C ALA A 117 12.13 -14.91 7.54
N LEU A 118 11.26 -14.16 6.90
CA LEU A 118 10.98 -14.27 5.47
C LEU A 118 11.61 -13.10 4.70
N THR A 119 12.90 -12.92 4.83
CA THR A 119 13.63 -11.81 4.20
C THR A 119 13.74 -11.93 2.69
N ASP A 120 13.79 -13.15 2.16
CA ASP A 120 14.08 -13.41 0.74
C ASP A 120 12.85 -13.82 -0.08
N SER A 121 11.76 -14.21 0.58
CA SER A 121 10.56 -14.71 -0.10
C SER A 121 9.41 -13.73 -0.14
N VAL A 122 9.50 -12.68 0.67
CA VAL A 122 8.51 -11.60 0.75
C VAL A 122 9.28 -10.28 0.62
N GLU A 123 10.04 -10.14 -0.47
CA GLU A 123 10.76 -8.90 -0.76
C GLU A 123 9.78 -7.73 -0.85
N SER A 124 10.20 -6.59 -0.35
CA SER A 124 9.53 -5.32 -0.64
C SER A 124 9.37 -5.18 -2.15
N ASN A 125 8.20 -4.73 -2.60
CA ASN A 125 7.85 -4.58 -4.01
C ASN A 125 7.72 -5.90 -4.81
N SER A 126 7.51 -7.03 -4.13
CA SER A 126 7.25 -8.32 -4.74
C SER A 126 5.86 -8.81 -4.35
N LEU A 127 5.05 -9.18 -5.34
CA LEU A 127 3.75 -9.84 -5.12
C LEU A 127 3.89 -11.35 -4.86
N LYS A 128 5.06 -11.82 -4.42
CA LYS A 128 5.28 -13.24 -4.14
C LYS A 128 4.58 -13.65 -2.85
N ASN A 129 3.82 -14.72 -2.95
CA ASN A 129 3.24 -15.40 -1.80
C ASN A 129 4.28 -16.30 -1.12
N ALA A 130 4.04 -16.65 0.12
CA ALA A 130 4.87 -17.61 0.85
C ALA A 130 4.01 -18.48 1.76
N ASP A 131 4.37 -19.74 1.85
CA ASP A 131 3.78 -20.67 2.81
C ASP A 131 4.76 -20.91 3.96
N VAL A 132 4.24 -20.83 5.18
CA VAL A 132 5.00 -21.06 6.41
C VAL A 132 4.36 -22.20 7.18
N VAL A 133 5.18 -23.15 7.58
CA VAL A 133 4.72 -24.28 8.38
C VAL A 133 5.15 -24.09 9.82
N CYS A 134 4.23 -24.27 10.73
CA CYS A 134 4.47 -24.39 12.15
C CYS A 134 4.17 -25.83 12.60
N GLU A 135 5.12 -26.43 13.29
CA GLU A 135 4.92 -27.74 13.94
C GLU A 135 5.09 -27.59 15.44
N ALA A 136 4.12 -28.08 16.19
CA ALA A 136 4.23 -28.29 17.63
C ALA A 136 4.30 -29.78 17.92
N ARG A 137 5.20 -30.21 18.83
CA ARG A 137 5.35 -31.61 19.16
C ARG A 137 5.32 -31.84 20.66
N LEU A 138 4.84 -33.02 21.06
CA LEU A 138 4.97 -33.55 22.41
C LEU A 138 5.91 -34.78 22.39
N LYS A 139 6.96 -34.70 23.19
CA LYS A 139 7.85 -35.85 23.45
C LYS A 139 7.46 -36.50 24.76
N GLY A 140 7.35 -37.78 24.76
CA GLY A 140 7.09 -38.53 25.99
C GLY A 140 5.97 -39.55 25.86
N GLY A 141 6.22 -40.62 25.21
CA GLY A 141 5.32 -41.73 24.95
C GLY A 141 5.99 -42.72 23.99
N THR A 142 5.28 -43.72 23.55
CA THR A 142 5.80 -44.70 22.60
C THR A 142 6.09 -44.05 21.23
N TYR A 143 5.30 -43.02 20.88
CA TYR A 143 5.41 -42.32 19.61
C TYR A 143 5.33 -40.80 19.82
N GLU A 144 5.99 -40.04 18.95
CA GLU A 144 5.91 -38.59 18.97
C GLU A 144 4.58 -38.10 18.41
N GLN A 145 3.96 -37.16 19.08
CA GLN A 145 2.72 -36.52 18.64
C GLN A 145 3.03 -35.11 18.10
N TYR A 146 2.35 -34.73 17.02
CA TYR A 146 2.55 -33.45 16.36
C TYR A 146 1.20 -32.78 16.04
N GLN A 147 1.22 -31.44 16.04
CA GLN A 147 0.24 -30.63 15.32
C GLN A 147 1.00 -29.79 14.31
N THR A 148 0.51 -29.77 13.07
CA THR A 148 1.10 -29.02 11.97
C THR A 148 0.07 -28.02 11.43
N TYR A 149 0.48 -26.77 11.33
CA TYR A 149 -0.35 -25.70 10.77
C TYR A 149 0.39 -25.05 9.60
N THR A 150 -0.31 -24.84 8.49
CA THR A 150 0.23 -24.14 7.33
C THR A 150 -0.40 -22.75 7.22
N LEU A 151 0.44 -21.74 7.21
CA LEU A 151 0.05 -20.35 7.02
C LEU A 151 0.37 -19.92 5.59
N HIS A 152 -0.65 -19.59 4.82
CA HIS A 152 -0.53 -19.02 3.49
C HIS A 152 -0.46 -17.49 3.59
N LEU A 153 0.69 -16.92 3.29
CA LEU A 153 0.90 -15.48 3.22
C LEU A 153 0.63 -14.99 1.81
N ILE A 154 -0.47 -14.27 1.62
CA ILE A 154 -0.88 -13.76 0.31
C ILE A 154 -0.68 -12.25 0.28
N ARG A 155 0.15 -11.78 -0.64
CA ARG A 155 0.34 -10.36 -0.91
C ARG A 155 -0.85 -9.79 -1.65
N THR A 156 -1.45 -8.73 -1.11
CA THR A 156 -2.47 -7.93 -1.80
C THR A 156 -1.81 -6.77 -2.52
N PRO A 157 -2.25 -6.42 -3.75
CA PRO A 157 -1.66 -5.30 -4.47
C PRO A 157 -2.02 -3.96 -3.82
N SER A 158 -1.16 -2.96 -3.96
CA SER A 158 -1.45 -1.59 -3.55
C SER A 158 -0.88 -0.58 -4.54
N LEU A 159 -1.34 0.67 -4.43
CA LEU A 159 -0.74 1.80 -5.13
C LEU A 159 0.49 2.32 -4.36
N SER A 160 1.47 2.84 -5.08
CA SER A 160 2.53 3.71 -4.53
C SER A 160 2.16 5.18 -4.69
N ASP A 161 1.31 5.48 -5.69
CA ASP A 161 0.84 6.84 -5.96
C ASP A 161 -0.47 6.82 -6.75
N LEU A 162 -1.24 7.88 -6.60
CA LEU A 162 -2.46 8.14 -7.34
C LEU A 162 -2.53 9.63 -7.69
N ALA A 163 -2.55 9.94 -8.96
CA ALA A 163 -2.69 11.31 -9.43
C ALA A 163 -3.98 11.49 -10.23
N ALA A 164 -4.54 12.69 -10.16
CA ALA A 164 -5.69 13.12 -10.95
C ALA A 164 -5.38 14.44 -11.66
N ALA A 165 -5.90 14.60 -12.86
CA ALA A 165 -5.80 15.84 -13.64
C ALA A 165 -7.05 16.03 -14.49
N ASP A 166 -7.30 17.25 -14.94
CA ASP A 166 -8.27 17.53 -16.01
C ASP A 166 -7.57 18.08 -17.26
N SER A 167 -8.28 18.76 -18.13
CA SER A 167 -7.70 19.36 -19.33
C SER A 167 -6.95 20.66 -19.05
N VAL A 168 -7.08 21.23 -17.85
CA VAL A 168 -6.53 22.52 -17.46
C VAL A 168 -5.30 22.35 -16.57
N SER A 169 -5.40 21.46 -15.56
CA SER A 169 -4.33 21.27 -14.58
C SER A 169 -4.43 19.92 -13.86
N GLY A 170 -3.43 19.60 -13.05
CA GLY A 170 -3.54 18.59 -12.02
C GLY A 170 -4.61 18.93 -10.99
N LEU A 171 -5.21 17.91 -10.40
CA LEU A 171 -6.25 18.02 -9.38
C LEU A 171 -5.71 17.54 -8.04
N THR A 172 -5.86 18.36 -7.01
CA THR A 172 -5.43 18.01 -5.67
C THR A 172 -6.33 16.94 -5.06
N LEU A 173 -5.76 15.81 -4.65
CA LEU A 173 -6.46 14.77 -3.90
C LEU A 173 -6.70 15.23 -2.46
N SER A 174 -7.91 15.00 -1.95
CA SER A 174 -8.26 15.22 -0.55
C SER A 174 -8.87 13.93 0.03
N PRO A 175 -8.21 13.31 1.03
CA PRO A 175 -6.89 13.64 1.55
C PRO A 175 -5.78 13.46 0.50
N VAL A 176 -4.59 13.99 0.78
CA VAL A 176 -3.39 13.69 -0.01
C VAL A 176 -3.16 12.18 -0.02
N TYR A 177 -2.62 11.65 -1.12
CA TYR A 177 -2.42 10.22 -1.25
C TYR A 177 -1.67 9.64 -0.05
N ALA A 178 -2.24 8.58 0.52
CA ALA A 178 -1.64 7.76 1.58
C ALA A 178 -2.06 6.30 1.38
N ASN A 179 -1.13 5.39 1.59
CA ASN A 179 -1.35 3.93 1.38
C ASN A 179 -2.40 3.30 2.33
N THR A 180 -2.84 4.03 3.35
CA THR A 180 -3.88 3.62 4.30
C THR A 180 -5.27 4.16 3.94
N THR A 181 -5.37 4.95 2.88
CA THR A 181 -6.61 5.58 2.42
C THR A 181 -7.05 4.96 1.11
N ASP A 182 -8.30 4.61 1.01
CA ASP A 182 -8.93 4.01 -0.17
C ASP A 182 -9.89 4.96 -0.93
N THR A 183 -10.19 6.12 -0.35
CA THR A 183 -11.15 7.08 -0.92
C THR A 183 -10.56 8.49 -0.92
N TYR A 184 -10.57 9.10 -2.10
CA TYR A 184 -10.05 10.44 -2.35
C TYR A 184 -11.10 11.31 -3.02
N THR A 185 -11.06 12.61 -2.78
CA THR A 185 -11.95 13.58 -3.43
C THR A 185 -11.12 14.57 -4.25
N VAL A 186 -11.57 14.88 -5.45
CA VAL A 186 -11.06 15.97 -6.30
C VAL A 186 -12.20 16.84 -6.76
N ALA A 187 -11.89 18.09 -7.14
CA ALA A 187 -12.87 19.02 -7.69
C ALA A 187 -12.42 19.50 -9.07
N THR A 188 -13.34 19.55 -10.04
CA THR A 188 -13.09 20.03 -11.38
C THR A 188 -14.32 20.72 -11.98
N SER A 189 -14.10 21.62 -12.92
CA SER A 189 -15.17 22.18 -13.76
C SER A 189 -15.31 21.45 -15.10
N GLN A 190 -14.42 20.52 -15.40
CA GLN A 190 -14.38 19.80 -16.67
C GLN A 190 -15.28 18.56 -16.66
N ASP A 191 -15.69 18.07 -17.83
CA ASP A 191 -16.51 16.87 -18.00
C ASP A 191 -15.68 15.58 -18.00
N GLN A 192 -14.37 15.72 -18.09
CA GLN A 192 -13.43 14.61 -18.14
C GLN A 192 -12.31 14.80 -17.12
N VAL A 193 -11.88 13.71 -16.54
CA VAL A 193 -10.72 13.65 -15.67
C VAL A 193 -9.77 12.55 -16.14
N LYS A 194 -8.48 12.74 -15.91
CA LYS A 194 -7.43 11.77 -16.13
C LYS A 194 -7.01 11.22 -14.77
N ILE A 195 -7.04 9.93 -14.61
CA ILE A 195 -6.57 9.25 -13.40
C ILE A 195 -5.31 8.45 -13.73
N THR A 196 -4.26 8.67 -12.99
CA THR A 196 -2.95 8.01 -13.17
C THR A 196 -2.62 7.19 -11.93
N PRO A 197 -2.94 5.89 -11.92
CA PRO A 197 -2.58 5.00 -10.84
C PRO A 197 -1.15 4.48 -11.02
N THR A 198 -0.34 4.50 -9.97
CA THR A 198 0.98 3.89 -9.95
C THR A 198 1.00 2.76 -8.94
N ALA A 199 1.15 1.51 -9.41
CA ALA A 199 1.24 0.36 -8.53
C ALA A 199 2.57 0.35 -7.78
N LEU A 200 2.55 -0.11 -6.53
CA LEU A 200 3.76 -0.29 -5.74
C LEU A 200 4.61 -1.43 -6.30
N CYS A 201 3.97 -2.52 -6.74
CA CYS A 201 4.66 -3.69 -7.28
C CYS A 201 4.31 -3.93 -8.74
N SER A 202 5.30 -4.39 -9.49
CA SER A 202 5.10 -4.87 -10.86
C SER A 202 4.21 -6.13 -10.87
N GLY A 203 3.40 -6.29 -11.91
CA GLY A 203 2.57 -7.48 -12.14
C GLY A 203 1.14 -7.39 -11.62
N ALA A 204 0.74 -6.32 -10.93
CA ALA A 204 -0.67 -6.07 -10.65
C ALA A 204 -1.40 -5.63 -11.93
N ALA A 205 -2.55 -6.24 -12.21
CA ALA A 205 -3.48 -5.73 -13.22
C ALA A 205 -4.22 -4.51 -12.64
N ILE A 206 -4.33 -3.45 -13.44
CA ILE A 206 -4.95 -2.20 -13.02
C ILE A 206 -6.12 -1.87 -13.95
N THR A 207 -7.25 -1.49 -13.38
CA THR A 207 -8.37 -0.89 -14.12
C THR A 207 -8.80 0.43 -13.49
N VAL A 208 -9.20 1.37 -14.32
CA VAL A 208 -9.78 2.66 -13.92
C VAL A 208 -11.13 2.80 -14.60
N ALA A 209 -12.20 2.93 -13.84
CA ALA A 209 -13.57 2.91 -14.36
C ALA A 209 -13.81 1.73 -15.33
N GLY A 210 -13.30 0.54 -15.00
CA GLY A 210 -13.39 -0.67 -15.82
C GLY A 210 -12.45 -0.74 -17.03
N LYS A 211 -11.68 0.31 -17.35
CA LYS A 211 -10.71 0.33 -18.46
C LYS A 211 -9.34 -0.14 -17.96
N SER A 212 -8.76 -1.16 -18.60
CA SER A 212 -7.42 -1.64 -18.28
C SER A 212 -6.34 -0.61 -18.59
N THR A 213 -5.34 -0.51 -17.71
CA THR A 213 -4.21 0.39 -17.90
C THR A 213 -2.92 -0.21 -17.34
N GLN A 214 -1.78 0.43 -17.61
CA GLN A 214 -0.49 0.11 -17.01
C GLN A 214 -0.19 1.08 -15.85
N SER A 215 0.65 0.62 -14.94
CA SER A 215 1.16 1.46 -13.84
C SER A 215 1.81 2.74 -14.39
N GLY A 216 1.44 3.89 -13.83
CA GLY A 216 1.92 5.20 -14.26
C GLY A 216 1.29 5.74 -15.56
N SER A 217 0.35 5.02 -16.17
CA SER A 217 -0.32 5.46 -17.40
C SER A 217 -1.67 6.09 -17.11
N PRO A 218 -1.97 7.31 -17.65
CA PRO A 218 -3.23 7.99 -17.40
C PRO A 218 -4.38 7.35 -18.17
N VAL A 219 -5.56 7.32 -17.54
CA VAL A 219 -6.83 6.92 -18.15
C VAL A 219 -7.78 8.11 -18.13
N THR A 220 -8.28 8.51 -19.31
CA THR A 220 -9.33 9.54 -19.41
C THR A 220 -10.70 8.91 -19.12
N VAL A 221 -11.38 9.47 -18.15
CA VAL A 221 -12.72 9.09 -17.71
C VAL A 221 -13.68 10.24 -17.99
N ASN A 222 -14.78 9.95 -18.70
CA ASN A 222 -15.87 10.88 -18.89
C ASN A 222 -16.82 10.79 -17.68
N LEU A 223 -17.09 11.87 -17.01
CA LEU A 223 -17.91 11.88 -15.80
C LEU A 223 -19.36 11.44 -16.07
N ALA A 224 -19.87 11.68 -17.27
CA ALA A 224 -21.22 11.23 -17.65
C ALA A 224 -21.38 9.69 -17.66
N ASP A 225 -20.27 8.95 -17.75
CA ASP A 225 -20.26 7.49 -17.75
C ASP A 225 -20.10 6.90 -16.33
N CYS A 226 -19.97 7.75 -15.30
CA CYS A 226 -19.72 7.34 -13.92
C CYS A 226 -21.00 7.33 -13.09
N GLU A 227 -21.05 6.41 -12.12
CA GLU A 227 -22.07 6.43 -11.09
C GLU A 227 -21.88 7.63 -10.16
N GLN A 228 -22.94 8.04 -9.48
CA GLN A 228 -22.91 9.12 -8.49
C GLN A 228 -23.30 8.60 -7.10
N ASP A 229 -22.65 9.13 -6.08
CA ASP A 229 -23.07 8.93 -4.69
C ASP A 229 -24.27 9.85 -4.32
N SER A 230 -24.79 9.71 -3.11
CA SER A 230 -25.88 10.55 -2.59
C SER A 230 -25.54 12.06 -2.53
N GLY A 231 -24.25 12.39 -2.50
CA GLY A 231 -23.74 13.76 -2.55
C GLY A 231 -23.56 14.30 -3.98
N LYS A 232 -23.98 13.54 -5.00
CA LYS A 232 -23.79 13.84 -6.43
C LYS A 232 -22.33 13.92 -6.87
N ASN A 233 -21.41 13.28 -6.13
CA ASN A 233 -20.05 13.11 -6.57
C ASN A 233 -19.98 11.92 -7.55
N TYR A 234 -19.26 12.08 -8.64
CA TYR A 234 -18.99 10.98 -9.56
C TYR A 234 -17.95 10.02 -8.97
N LEU A 235 -18.21 8.72 -9.04
CA LEU A 235 -17.37 7.69 -8.48
C LEU A 235 -16.51 7.05 -9.56
N ILE A 236 -15.19 7.13 -9.41
CA ILE A 236 -14.23 6.49 -10.31
C ILE A 236 -13.50 5.42 -9.54
N PRO A 237 -13.84 4.13 -9.74
CA PRO A 237 -13.11 3.03 -9.14
C PRO A 237 -11.77 2.81 -9.84
N VAL A 238 -10.72 2.65 -9.04
CA VAL A 238 -9.38 2.22 -9.44
C VAL A 238 -9.14 0.86 -8.78
N VAL A 239 -9.12 -0.21 -9.56
CA VAL A 239 -9.02 -1.58 -9.04
C VAL A 239 -7.67 -2.16 -9.41
N LEU A 240 -6.96 -2.67 -8.41
CA LEU A 240 -5.75 -3.45 -8.59
C LEU A 240 -6.06 -4.91 -8.28
N THR A 241 -5.60 -5.82 -9.13
CA THR A 241 -5.81 -7.25 -8.95
C THR A 241 -4.48 -8.00 -9.09
N ALA A 242 -4.17 -8.83 -8.09
CA ALA A 242 -3.04 -9.74 -8.11
C ALA A 242 -3.27 -10.89 -7.11
N ASN A 243 -2.70 -12.07 -7.36
CA ASN A 243 -2.78 -13.23 -6.46
C ASN A 243 -4.22 -13.64 -6.09
N GLY A 244 -5.17 -13.44 -7.00
CA GLY A 244 -6.60 -13.68 -6.71
C GLY A 244 -7.23 -12.67 -5.74
N GLN A 245 -6.49 -11.62 -5.34
CA GLN A 245 -6.98 -10.55 -4.48
C GLN A 245 -7.19 -9.27 -5.27
N SER A 246 -8.21 -8.51 -4.89
CA SER A 246 -8.50 -7.20 -5.49
C SER A 246 -8.59 -6.14 -4.41
N VAL A 247 -7.98 -4.99 -4.68
CA VAL A 247 -8.07 -3.80 -3.84
C VAL A 247 -8.66 -2.68 -4.68
N THR A 248 -9.65 -1.98 -4.14
CA THR A 248 -10.32 -0.87 -4.82
C THR A 248 -10.06 0.43 -4.10
N TYR A 249 -9.59 1.41 -4.86
CA TYR A 249 -9.54 2.82 -4.47
C TYR A 249 -10.65 3.56 -5.20
N THR A 250 -11.22 4.58 -4.58
CA THR A 250 -12.30 5.37 -5.18
C THR A 250 -11.90 6.83 -5.25
N VAL A 251 -11.91 7.39 -6.46
CA VAL A 251 -11.78 8.84 -6.64
C VAL A 251 -13.17 9.43 -6.81
N LYS A 252 -13.60 10.23 -5.83
CA LYS A 252 -14.84 11.01 -5.87
C LYS A 252 -14.60 12.34 -6.57
N VAL A 253 -15.28 12.60 -7.65
CA VAL A 253 -15.13 13.85 -8.41
C VAL A 253 -16.30 14.77 -8.13
N GLN A 254 -16.02 15.91 -7.53
CA GLN A 254 -16.98 17.01 -7.34
C GLN A 254 -16.98 17.88 -8.59
N LYS A 255 -18.03 17.78 -9.39
CA LYS A 255 -18.23 18.69 -10.51
C LYS A 255 -18.67 20.05 -10.00
N ARG A 256 -17.89 21.10 -10.28
CA ARG A 256 -18.14 22.48 -9.87
C ARG A 256 -18.26 23.38 -11.11
N ALA A 257 -18.88 24.54 -10.96
CA ALA A 257 -18.89 25.54 -12.02
C ALA A 257 -17.49 26.15 -12.19
N SER A 258 -17.17 26.59 -13.38
CA SER A 258 -16.05 27.52 -13.59
C SER A 258 -16.53 28.97 -13.38
N THR A 259 -15.60 29.82 -12.98
CA THR A 259 -15.87 31.27 -12.80
C THR A 259 -14.72 32.06 -13.38
N PRO A 260 -15.01 33.21 -14.04
CA PRO A 260 -13.98 34.13 -14.44
C PRO A 260 -13.39 34.82 -13.21
N VAL A 261 -12.05 34.86 -13.15
CA VAL A 261 -11.27 35.63 -12.18
C VAL A 261 -10.40 36.60 -12.97
N ILE A 262 -10.47 37.89 -12.62
CA ILE A 262 -9.73 38.95 -13.30
C ILE A 262 -8.57 39.38 -12.41
N LEU A 263 -7.36 39.38 -12.95
CA LEU A 263 -6.15 39.91 -12.32
C LEU A 263 -5.77 41.21 -13.02
N ASN A 264 -6.02 42.34 -12.34
CA ASN A 264 -5.57 43.65 -12.82
C ASN A 264 -4.12 43.88 -12.42
N HIS A 265 -3.28 44.32 -13.33
CA HIS A 265 -1.85 44.51 -13.11
C HIS A 265 -1.33 45.71 -13.94
N ASP A 266 -0.14 46.17 -13.60
CA ASP A 266 0.54 47.21 -14.38
C ASP A 266 1.02 46.64 -15.73
N GLU A 267 1.12 47.51 -16.72
CA GLU A 267 1.65 47.16 -18.04
C GLU A 267 3.09 46.67 -17.95
N GLY A 268 3.38 45.57 -18.66
CA GLY A 268 4.71 44.94 -18.67
C GLY A 268 5.01 44.03 -17.49
N LEU A 269 4.03 43.79 -16.59
CA LEU A 269 4.14 42.78 -15.55
C LEU A 269 3.80 41.39 -16.12
N ASP A 270 4.67 40.39 -15.93
CA ASP A 270 4.38 39.01 -16.26
C ASP A 270 3.62 38.34 -15.09
N VAL A 271 2.34 38.05 -15.31
CA VAL A 271 1.46 37.47 -14.29
C VAL A 271 1.06 36.06 -14.73
N LYS A 272 1.34 35.09 -13.88
CA LYS A 272 1.00 33.69 -14.09
C LYS A 272 0.16 33.17 -12.93
N VAL A 273 -0.82 32.31 -13.25
CA VAL A 273 -1.64 31.64 -12.26
C VAL A 273 -1.28 30.16 -12.23
N TYR A 274 -1.11 29.63 -11.02
CA TYR A 274 -0.77 28.23 -10.79
C TYR A 274 -1.87 27.53 -10.00
N SER A 275 -2.14 26.28 -10.37
CA SER A 275 -2.97 25.38 -9.58
C SER A 275 -2.26 24.98 -8.27
N GLN A 276 -2.98 24.31 -7.38
CA GLN A 276 -2.38 23.74 -6.14
C GLN A 276 -1.37 22.62 -6.44
N THR A 277 -1.39 22.04 -7.64
CA THR A 277 -0.41 21.04 -8.10
C THR A 277 0.80 21.67 -8.78
N GLY A 278 0.81 23.01 -8.91
CA GLY A 278 1.93 23.76 -9.50
C GLY A 278 1.86 23.92 -11.02
N ASP A 279 0.75 23.50 -11.66
CA ASP A 279 0.57 23.69 -13.10
C ASP A 279 0.20 25.14 -13.42
N CYS A 280 0.90 25.70 -14.42
CA CYS A 280 0.57 27.02 -14.94
C CYS A 280 -0.73 26.96 -15.74
N ILE A 281 -1.65 27.89 -15.45
CA ILE A 281 -2.94 28.03 -16.14
C ILE A 281 -2.87 29.24 -17.07
N GLU A 282 -3.18 29.02 -18.33
CA GLU A 282 -3.17 30.09 -19.32
C GLU A 282 -4.41 30.99 -19.15
N PRO A 283 -4.28 32.32 -19.34
CA PRO A 283 -5.42 33.21 -19.32
C PRO A 283 -6.31 32.98 -20.54
N THR A 284 -7.61 33.10 -20.37
CA THR A 284 -8.58 33.03 -21.47
C THR A 284 -8.64 34.33 -22.27
N SER A 285 -8.24 35.45 -21.67
CA SER A 285 -8.01 36.73 -22.34
C SER A 285 -6.99 37.57 -21.57
N SER A 286 -6.24 38.40 -22.30
CA SER A 286 -5.28 39.36 -21.76
C SER A 286 -5.40 40.70 -22.49
N THR A 287 -5.33 41.82 -21.76
CA THR A 287 -5.39 43.17 -22.29
C THR A 287 -4.11 43.96 -22.07
N GLY A 288 -3.05 43.33 -21.53
CA GLY A 288 -1.80 44.01 -21.16
C GLY A 288 -1.82 44.65 -19.77
N THR A 289 -3.00 44.91 -19.21
CA THR A 289 -3.20 45.42 -17.84
C THR A 289 -4.21 44.60 -17.03
N ALA A 290 -4.79 43.58 -17.65
CA ALA A 290 -5.71 42.67 -16.99
C ALA A 290 -5.75 41.32 -17.70
N ASP A 291 -5.61 40.26 -16.95
CA ASP A 291 -5.73 38.88 -17.40
C ASP A 291 -6.98 38.22 -16.80
N THR A 292 -7.71 37.51 -17.63
CA THR A 292 -8.90 36.77 -17.20
C THR A 292 -8.62 35.26 -17.25
N TYR A 293 -8.88 34.57 -16.16
CA TYR A 293 -8.73 33.14 -16.03
C TYR A 293 -10.07 32.47 -15.74
N MET A 294 -10.38 31.36 -16.41
CA MET A 294 -11.55 30.53 -16.07
C MET A 294 -11.15 29.46 -15.09
N LEU A 295 -11.48 29.65 -13.81
CA LEU A 295 -11.03 28.81 -12.70
C LEU A 295 -12.18 28.00 -12.08
N THR A 296 -11.89 26.84 -11.55
CA THR A 296 -12.89 26.01 -10.85
C THR A 296 -13.27 26.64 -9.52
N LEU A 297 -14.56 26.88 -9.34
CA LEU A 297 -15.12 27.60 -8.20
C LEU A 297 -14.76 26.89 -6.87
N GLY A 298 -14.22 27.67 -5.93
CA GLY A 298 -13.84 27.19 -4.59
C GLY A 298 -12.56 26.36 -4.55
N CYS A 299 -11.82 26.20 -5.67
CA CYS A 299 -10.47 25.67 -5.66
C CYS A 299 -9.45 26.77 -5.38
N GLY A 300 -8.31 26.38 -4.79
CA GLY A 300 -7.21 27.30 -4.49
C GLY A 300 -6.29 27.47 -5.68
N TYR A 301 -5.78 28.68 -5.84
CA TYR A 301 -4.81 29.04 -6.87
C TYR A 301 -3.79 30.01 -6.29
N THR A 302 -2.64 30.13 -6.95
CA THR A 302 -1.63 31.12 -6.60
C THR A 302 -1.26 31.92 -7.85
N TYR A 303 -1.28 33.23 -7.78
CA TYR A 303 -0.63 34.01 -8.83
C TYR A 303 0.81 34.33 -8.46
N LEU A 304 1.67 34.35 -9.47
CA LEU A 304 3.03 34.86 -9.41
C LEU A 304 3.15 35.99 -10.42
N ALA A 305 3.46 37.19 -9.95
CA ALA A 305 3.74 38.36 -10.76
C ALA A 305 5.22 38.69 -10.75
N THR A 306 5.85 38.77 -11.89
CA THR A 306 7.29 39.03 -12.00
C THR A 306 7.53 40.33 -12.78
N LYS A 307 8.43 41.14 -12.23
CA LYS A 307 9.03 42.29 -12.89
C LYS A 307 10.52 42.10 -12.93
N ASP A 308 11.07 41.95 -14.12
CA ASP A 308 12.47 41.57 -14.29
C ASP A 308 12.83 40.18 -13.67
N VAL A 309 14.08 39.86 -13.62
CA VAL A 309 14.54 38.50 -13.17
C VAL A 309 14.52 38.33 -11.64
N TYR A 310 14.45 39.43 -10.89
CA TYR A 310 14.71 39.41 -9.45
C TYR A 310 13.52 39.74 -8.56
N TYR A 311 12.49 40.41 -9.10
CA TYR A 311 11.37 40.89 -8.30
C TYR A 311 10.10 40.13 -8.59
N HIS A 312 9.48 39.60 -7.58
CA HIS A 312 8.22 38.87 -7.69
C HIS A 312 7.26 39.20 -6.56
N ALA A 313 5.99 39.07 -6.81
CA ALA A 313 4.92 39.04 -5.82
C ALA A 313 4.08 37.79 -6.04
N GLU A 314 3.71 37.11 -4.97
CA GLU A 314 2.83 35.95 -5.03
C GLU A 314 1.69 36.08 -4.03
N HIS A 315 0.55 35.47 -4.37
CA HIS A 315 -0.61 35.45 -3.49
C HIS A 315 -1.50 34.24 -3.79
N ALA A 316 -1.86 33.51 -2.75
CA ALA A 316 -2.79 32.38 -2.84
C ALA A 316 -4.24 32.89 -2.64
N PHE A 317 -5.17 32.41 -3.45
CA PHE A 317 -6.57 32.78 -3.40
C PHE A 317 -7.48 31.62 -3.79
N PRO A 318 -8.68 31.50 -3.22
CA PRO A 318 -9.72 30.61 -3.73
C PRO A 318 -10.50 31.33 -4.84
N ALA A 319 -10.83 30.62 -5.94
CA ALA A 319 -11.68 31.19 -6.99
C ALA A 319 -13.11 31.42 -6.47
N GLN A 320 -13.62 32.63 -6.61
CA GLN A 320 -14.95 33.04 -6.19
C GLN A 320 -15.69 33.73 -7.34
N PRO A 321 -17.05 33.71 -7.35
CA PRO A 321 -17.84 34.39 -8.39
C PRO A 321 -17.56 35.88 -8.43
N GLY A 322 -17.30 36.42 -9.63
CA GLY A 322 -17.06 37.84 -9.83
C GLY A 322 -15.77 38.37 -9.20
N MET A 323 -14.82 37.53 -8.92
CA MET A 323 -13.56 37.90 -8.27
C MET A 323 -12.70 38.74 -9.20
N THR A 324 -12.23 39.88 -8.67
CA THR A 324 -11.22 40.74 -9.29
C THR A 324 -10.15 41.02 -8.26
N LEU A 325 -8.91 40.77 -8.60
CA LEU A 325 -7.73 41.02 -7.74
C LEU A 325 -6.87 42.11 -8.41
N THR A 326 -6.31 42.99 -7.60
CA THR A 326 -5.25 43.89 -8.04
C THR A 326 -3.93 43.30 -7.67
N VAL A 327 -3.10 42.96 -8.65
CA VAL A 327 -1.77 42.40 -8.48
C VAL A 327 -0.81 43.55 -8.20
N PRO A 328 -0.13 43.57 -7.04
CA PRO A 328 0.80 44.63 -6.75
C PRO A 328 2.05 44.51 -7.64
N THR A 329 2.55 45.65 -8.12
CA THR A 329 3.86 45.65 -8.75
C THR A 329 4.92 45.28 -7.73
N PRO A 330 5.78 44.29 -8.02
CA PRO A 330 6.87 43.94 -7.11
C PRO A 330 7.76 45.15 -6.81
N VAL A 331 8.13 45.31 -5.55
CA VAL A 331 8.96 46.43 -5.10
C VAL A 331 10.36 46.24 -5.65
N THR A 332 10.91 47.33 -6.23
CA THR A 332 12.24 47.34 -6.87
C THR A 332 13.37 47.81 -5.95
N ASP A 333 13.10 47.94 -4.64
CA ASP A 333 14.15 48.32 -3.67
C ASP A 333 15.14 47.18 -3.48
N ASP A 334 16.42 47.48 -3.48
CA ASP A 334 17.50 46.49 -3.28
C ASP A 334 17.44 45.90 -1.87
N TRP A 335 16.66 44.86 -1.67
CA TRP A 335 16.52 44.14 -0.40
C TRP A 335 17.74 43.29 -0.08
N LEU A 336 18.54 42.91 -1.10
CA LEU A 336 19.78 42.16 -1.00
C LEU A 336 20.97 43.10 -1.31
N THR A 337 21.41 43.82 -0.31
CA THR A 337 22.59 44.71 -0.43
C THR A 337 23.93 44.01 -0.35
N GLY A 338 23.96 42.69 -0.19
CA GLY A 338 25.18 41.89 -0.22
C GLY A 338 24.93 40.39 -0.09
N LEU A 339 25.34 39.62 -1.09
CA LEU A 339 25.40 38.16 -1.04
C LEU A 339 26.84 37.75 -0.77
N SER A 340 27.18 37.30 0.44
CA SER A 340 28.46 36.68 0.70
C SER A 340 28.32 35.17 0.63
N ALA A 341 28.93 34.53 -0.38
CA ALA A 341 29.07 33.10 -0.44
C ALA A 341 30.13 32.64 0.57
N LYS A 342 29.73 31.96 1.62
CA LYS A 342 30.64 31.26 2.52
C LYS A 342 30.89 29.87 1.96
N THR A 343 32.07 29.61 1.43
CA THR A 343 32.50 28.23 1.14
C THR A 343 32.49 27.44 2.44
N VAL A 344 31.60 26.48 2.56
CA VAL A 344 31.73 25.47 3.62
C VAL A 344 32.83 24.53 3.15
N ASN A 345 34.04 24.72 3.66
CA ASN A 345 35.11 23.73 3.56
C ASN A 345 34.59 22.49 4.30
N SER A 346 34.25 21.45 3.58
CA SER A 346 34.18 20.10 4.13
C SER A 346 35.60 19.77 4.57
N ALA A 347 35.87 19.78 5.87
CA ALA A 347 37.07 19.19 6.44
C ALA A 347 37.13 17.70 6.16
N PRO A 348 38.32 17.10 6.05
CA PRO A 348 38.57 15.74 5.61
C PRO A 348 37.96 14.66 6.50
#